data_05b040c337f7d415fc7fc9f7704cc0f0
#
_entry.id   05b040c337f7d415fc7fc9f7704cc0f0
#
_cell.length_a   1.000
_cell.length_b   1.000
_cell.length_c   1.000
_cell.angle_alpha   90.00
_cell.angle_beta   90.00
_cell.angle_gamma   90.00
#
_symmetry.space_group_name_H-M   'P 1'
#
loop_
_entity.id
_entity.type
_entity.pdbx_description
1 polymer ?
#
loop_
_entity_poly.entity_id
_entity_poly.type
_entity_poly.pdbx_seq_one_letter_code
_entity_poly.pdbx_strand_id
1 'polypeptide(L)'
;MGRRPDRRAARPVASGDALEIGLPGNVKSPYGRVVTAGVLVTALLAACTSTSTPAPTPMSPSSSTSSPVPSPTPSGEVARGGPDGTYLVPAGIHKIKHVIVVMQENRSFDSYFGTYPGADGIPMQNGKPTVCVPDPRSGCTRPYHDTADVNGGGPHGVTNAVADVNRGKMNGFIRQRDLAQQNCNNPDDPACKLSGAPDVMGYHTAAEIPNYWAYAKNFALDDHMFEPVKSWSLPERLYMVSGWSAKCRTRSPMSCVNDIVGPYGVTQMQQAVHQELATGQESIDFAWTDITWLLYARHVSWSYYIETGTQPDCADDSAEVCPAVKQSATTLGIWNPLPLFGDVQADHQLNNIRPLSSYFAAAKAGTLPAVSWVTPSGSNSEHPPAGVHRGQAYVTSVINAAMKSPDWKSTAIFLAWDDWGGFYDHVVPPQVDKNGYGLRVPAMIISPFAKKGYIDHQALSSDAFLKFIEDDFLGGARLNPKTDGRPDPRPDVREDASILGNLVNAFDFSQQPRKPFLLPTNPPTDSPTIPRYFKNHPSSCMGCTGLPPTHAYHPAPGANKKKHH
;
A
#
# COMPACT_ATOMS: atom_id res chain seq x y z
N MET A 1 49.60 -48.56 23.61
CA MET A 1 50.33 -47.45 24.25
C MET A 1 49.66 -46.15 23.76
N GLY A 2 48.80 -45.48 24.40
CA GLY A 2 48.68 -45.10 25.78
C GLY A 2 48.73 -43.59 25.81
N ARG A 3 47.66 -42.98 26.11
CA ARG A 3 47.41 -41.99 27.16
C ARG A 3 46.13 -41.12 26.84
N ARG A 4 45.10 -41.26 27.66
CA ARG A 4 44.03 -40.30 27.85
C ARG A 4 44.55 -39.15 28.74
N PRO A 5 44.03 -37.92 28.57
CA PRO A 5 44.09 -36.95 29.65
C PRO A 5 42.74 -36.72 30.34
N ASP A 6 42.88 -36.42 31.60
CA ASP A 6 41.98 -36.27 32.71
C ASP A 6 40.76 -35.35 32.53
N ARG A 7 39.65 -35.77 33.16
CA ARG A 7 38.52 -34.96 33.57
C ARG A 7 38.89 -34.16 34.82
N ARG A 8 38.81 -32.82 34.77
CA ARG A 8 38.68 -31.99 35.97
C ARG A 8 37.27 -31.42 36.07
N ALA A 9 36.64 -31.74 37.19
CA ALA A 9 35.33 -31.25 37.62
C ALA A 9 35.40 -29.75 37.94
N ALA A 10 34.43 -28.97 37.46
CA ALA A 10 34.20 -27.61 37.89
C ALA A 10 33.17 -27.60 39.04
N ARG A 11 33.50 -26.91 40.10
CA ARG A 11 32.66 -26.66 41.29
C ARG A 11 31.60 -25.60 40.98
N PRO A 12 30.42 -25.61 41.66
CA PRO A 12 29.41 -24.59 41.53
C PRO A 12 29.80 -23.33 42.30
N VAL A 13 29.56 -22.17 41.69
CA VAL A 13 29.63 -20.84 42.33
C VAL A 13 28.26 -20.46 42.83
N ALA A 14 28.23 -19.97 44.06
CA ALA A 14 27.06 -19.60 44.83
C ALA A 14 26.36 -18.35 44.32
N SER A 15 25.05 -18.34 44.56
CA SER A 15 24.12 -17.21 44.48
C SER A 15 24.59 -16.00 45.32
N GLY A 16 24.51 -14.81 44.78
CA GLY A 16 24.73 -13.55 45.49
C GLY A 16 23.92 -12.39 44.86
N ASP A 17 22.96 -11.94 45.62
CA ASP A 17 22.42 -10.60 45.75
C ASP A 17 21.64 -9.93 44.59
N ALA A 18 20.33 -9.89 44.84
CA ALA A 18 19.37 -8.99 44.23
C ALA A 18 19.65 -7.54 44.70
N LEU A 19 19.88 -6.63 43.76
CA LEU A 19 19.83 -5.19 43.99
C LEU A 19 18.40 -4.69 43.77
N GLU A 20 17.69 -4.39 44.85
CA GLU A 20 16.45 -3.60 44.84
C GLU A 20 16.81 -2.15 44.47
N ILE A 21 16.29 -1.65 43.35
CA ILE A 21 16.28 -0.23 43.02
C ILE A 21 14.91 0.31 43.40
N GLY A 22 14.90 1.12 44.45
CA GLY A 22 13.74 1.79 44.99
C GLY A 22 13.12 2.80 44.01
N LEU A 23 11.80 2.79 43.96
CA LEU A 23 10.97 3.78 43.30
C LEU A 23 10.83 5.03 44.18
N PRO A 24 10.96 6.24 43.65
CA PRO A 24 10.61 7.46 44.38
C PRO A 24 9.13 7.80 44.22
N GLY A 25 8.61 8.24 45.32
CA GLY A 25 7.29 8.61 45.74
C GLY A 25 6.35 9.39 44.82
N ASN A 26 5.12 9.20 45.20
CA ASN A 26 3.88 9.88 44.85
C ASN A 26 4.01 11.40 44.65
N VAL A 27 3.62 11.87 43.48
CA VAL A 27 3.25 13.27 43.25
C VAL A 27 1.73 13.36 43.21
N LYS A 28 1.19 14.09 44.17
CA LYS A 28 -0.24 14.42 44.31
C LYS A 28 -0.62 15.43 43.21
N SER A 29 -1.68 15.12 42.48
CA SER A 29 -2.38 16.02 41.56
C SER A 29 -3.30 16.96 42.37
N PRO A 30 -3.34 18.27 42.05
CA PRO A 30 -4.37 19.15 42.57
C PRO A 30 -5.50 19.31 41.54
N TYR A 31 -6.63 18.67 41.79
CA TYR A 31 -7.88 18.98 41.11
C TYR A 31 -8.46 20.28 41.64
N GLY A 32 -8.42 21.34 40.80
CA GLY A 32 -9.20 22.55 40.99
C GLY A 32 -10.65 22.35 40.47
N ARG A 33 -11.64 22.55 41.33
CA ARG A 33 -13.06 22.61 41.00
C ARG A 33 -13.32 23.85 40.14
N VAL A 34 -13.91 23.67 38.95
CA VAL A 34 -14.48 24.78 38.15
C VAL A 34 -15.98 24.82 38.46
N VAL A 35 -16.41 25.98 38.94
CA VAL A 35 -17.79 26.34 39.23
C VAL A 35 -18.45 26.74 37.91
N THR A 36 -19.56 26.08 37.60
CA THR A 36 -20.45 26.44 36.46
C THR A 36 -21.28 27.66 36.84
N ALA A 37 -21.06 28.77 36.15
CA ALA A 37 -21.99 29.92 36.17
C ALA A 37 -22.88 29.84 34.94
N GLY A 38 -24.17 29.63 35.16
CA GLY A 38 -25.19 29.68 34.12
C GLY A 38 -25.51 31.13 33.75
N VAL A 39 -25.55 31.41 32.46
CA VAL A 39 -26.06 32.68 31.91
C VAL A 39 -27.37 32.37 31.19
N LEU A 40 -28.46 32.91 31.76
CA LEU A 40 -29.78 32.98 31.15
C LEU A 40 -29.77 34.10 30.08
N VAL A 41 -30.07 33.77 28.85
CA VAL A 41 -30.34 34.77 27.80
C VAL A 41 -31.86 34.77 27.54
N THR A 42 -32.50 35.84 27.93
CA THR A 42 -33.90 36.15 27.64
C THR A 42 -34.00 36.75 26.21
N ALA A 43 -34.77 36.10 25.37
CA ALA A 43 -35.11 36.61 24.03
C ALA A 43 -36.29 37.62 24.11
N LEU A 44 -36.07 38.84 23.67
CA LEU A 44 -37.11 39.83 23.44
C LEU A 44 -37.61 39.70 21.99
N LEU A 45 -38.91 39.40 21.83
CA LEU A 45 -39.65 39.48 20.59
C LEU A 45 -40.13 40.95 20.40
N ALA A 46 -39.64 41.60 19.34
CA ALA A 46 -40.21 42.86 18.86
C ALA A 46 -41.07 42.59 17.61
N ALA A 47 -42.36 42.81 17.75
CA ALA A 47 -43.33 42.78 16.64
C ALA A 47 -43.33 44.13 15.94
N CYS A 48 -43.05 44.19 14.63
CA CYS A 48 -43.34 45.34 13.78
C CYS A 48 -44.50 45.01 12.87
N THR A 49 -45.62 45.69 13.09
CA THR A 49 -46.76 45.76 12.18
C THR A 49 -46.51 46.82 11.12
N SER A 50 -46.55 46.43 9.86
CA SER A 50 -46.59 47.34 8.71
C SER A 50 -47.81 47.05 7.86
N THR A 51 -48.62 48.10 7.69
CA THR A 51 -49.85 48.20 6.86
C THR A 51 -49.47 48.17 5.39
N SER A 52 -50.12 47.30 4.61
CA SER A 52 -49.97 47.22 3.16
C SER A 52 -51.15 47.87 2.42
N THR A 53 -50.82 48.71 1.48
CA THR A 53 -51.75 49.28 0.46
C THR A 53 -51.75 48.34 -0.77
N PRO A 54 -52.92 48.08 -1.43
CA PRO A 54 -52.92 47.14 -2.57
C PRO A 54 -52.54 47.84 -3.87
N ALA A 55 -51.69 47.21 -4.69
CA ALA A 55 -51.34 47.58 -6.05
C ALA A 55 -52.00 46.62 -7.06
N PRO A 56 -52.23 47.03 -8.32
CA PRO A 56 -53.11 46.33 -9.25
C PRO A 56 -52.52 45.09 -9.87
N THR A 57 -53.40 44.13 -10.13
CA THR A 57 -53.14 42.80 -10.71
C THR A 57 -52.73 42.90 -12.18
N PRO A 58 -51.60 42.23 -12.59
CA PRO A 58 -51.36 41.87 -13.99
C PRO A 58 -51.86 40.45 -14.29
N MET A 59 -52.52 40.33 -15.45
CA MET A 59 -53.00 39.05 -15.99
C MET A 59 -51.85 38.06 -16.20
N SER A 60 -51.99 36.83 -15.67
CA SER A 60 -51.06 35.72 -15.85
C SER A 60 -51.22 35.11 -17.24
N PRO A 61 -50.09 34.74 -17.91
CA PRO A 61 -50.13 33.78 -18.99
C PRO A 61 -50.23 32.37 -18.41
N SER A 62 -51.11 31.56 -18.98
CA SER A 62 -51.23 30.13 -18.65
C SER A 62 -49.91 29.39 -18.86
N SER A 63 -49.20 29.07 -17.77
CA SER A 63 -48.09 28.17 -17.80
C SER A 63 -48.63 26.74 -17.67
N SER A 64 -48.44 25.95 -18.73
CA SER A 64 -48.55 24.50 -18.70
C SER A 64 -47.56 23.95 -17.69
N THR A 65 -48.01 23.52 -16.53
CA THR A 65 -47.23 22.76 -15.56
C THR A 65 -46.95 21.37 -16.13
N SER A 66 -45.77 21.22 -16.73
CA SER A 66 -45.17 19.90 -16.88
C SER A 66 -44.78 19.41 -15.49
N SER A 67 -45.45 18.38 -15.01
CA SER A 67 -45.04 17.68 -13.79
C SER A 67 -43.56 17.29 -13.91
N PRO A 68 -42.74 17.52 -12.88
CA PRO A 68 -41.34 17.06 -12.92
C PRO A 68 -41.33 15.53 -13.08
N VAL A 69 -40.73 15.07 -14.15
CA VAL A 69 -40.42 13.64 -14.32
C VAL A 69 -39.57 13.24 -13.10
N PRO A 70 -40.01 12.27 -12.28
CA PRO A 70 -39.21 11.85 -11.14
C PRO A 70 -37.83 11.42 -11.64
N SER A 71 -36.78 12.03 -11.12
CA SER A 71 -35.43 11.55 -11.36
C SER A 71 -35.36 10.09 -10.97
N PRO A 72 -34.80 9.21 -11.83
CA PRO A 72 -34.70 7.80 -11.50
C PRO A 72 -34.00 7.65 -10.15
N THR A 73 -34.63 6.98 -9.21
CA THR A 73 -34.02 6.63 -7.93
C THR A 73 -32.75 5.84 -8.25
N PRO A 74 -31.60 6.18 -7.70
CA PRO A 74 -30.37 5.42 -7.92
C PRO A 74 -30.63 3.96 -7.53
N SER A 75 -30.52 3.03 -8.48
CA SER A 75 -30.56 1.62 -8.17
C SER A 75 -29.23 1.19 -7.56
N GLY A 76 -29.26 0.66 -6.36
CA GLY A 76 -28.07 0.20 -5.65
C GLY A 76 -28.43 -0.52 -4.36
N GLU A 77 -27.44 -1.14 -3.76
CA GLU A 77 -27.54 -1.83 -2.48
C GLU A 77 -26.96 -0.94 -1.37
N VAL A 78 -27.46 -1.09 -0.14
CA VAL A 78 -26.92 -0.39 1.02
C VAL A 78 -25.88 -1.28 1.67
N ALA A 79 -24.64 -0.80 1.74
CA ALA A 79 -23.55 -1.47 2.43
C ALA A 79 -23.12 -0.72 3.69
N ARG A 80 -22.39 -1.41 4.58
CA ARG A 80 -21.81 -0.83 5.81
C ARG A 80 -20.56 -0.03 5.51
N GLY A 81 -20.30 0.96 6.34
CA GLY A 81 -19.13 1.86 6.27
C GLY A 81 -19.51 3.27 5.83
N GLY A 82 -18.49 4.14 5.75
CA GLY A 82 -18.65 5.55 5.47
C GLY A 82 -19.09 6.40 6.67
N PRO A 83 -19.19 7.74 6.49
CA PRO A 83 -19.42 8.71 7.58
C PRO A 83 -20.72 8.48 8.37
N ASP A 84 -21.76 7.99 7.71
CA ASP A 84 -23.08 7.73 8.31
C ASP A 84 -23.27 6.26 8.72
N GLY A 85 -22.20 5.45 8.70
CA GLY A 85 -22.23 4.02 8.99
C GLY A 85 -22.76 3.15 7.84
N THR A 86 -23.30 3.77 6.78
CA THR A 86 -23.79 3.10 5.57
C THR A 86 -23.56 3.95 4.34
N TYR A 87 -23.58 3.34 3.16
CA TYR A 87 -23.51 4.04 1.87
C TYR A 87 -24.20 3.23 0.78
N LEU A 88 -24.52 3.88 -0.34
CA LEU A 88 -25.16 3.24 -1.48
C LEU A 88 -24.08 2.69 -2.43
N VAL A 89 -24.08 1.37 -2.62
CA VAL A 89 -23.28 0.70 -3.64
C VAL A 89 -24.07 0.69 -4.94
N PRO A 90 -23.59 1.31 -6.04
CA PRO A 90 -24.33 1.32 -7.29
C PRO A 90 -24.40 -0.11 -7.86
N ALA A 91 -25.60 -0.53 -8.32
CA ALA A 91 -25.80 -1.85 -8.92
C ALA A 91 -24.87 -2.12 -10.12
N GLY A 92 -24.31 -1.09 -10.72
CA GLY A 92 -23.31 -1.19 -11.79
C GLY A 92 -21.99 -1.83 -11.38
N ILE A 93 -21.66 -1.91 -10.08
CA ILE A 93 -20.44 -2.55 -9.60
C ILE A 93 -20.34 -4.00 -10.11
N HIS A 94 -21.49 -4.71 -10.17
CA HIS A 94 -21.55 -6.11 -10.63
C HIS A 94 -21.28 -6.30 -12.14
N LYS A 95 -20.98 -5.23 -12.90
CA LYS A 95 -20.37 -5.33 -14.23
C LYS A 95 -18.92 -5.77 -14.17
N ILE A 96 -18.26 -5.57 -13.02
CA ILE A 96 -16.94 -6.14 -12.75
C ILE A 96 -17.11 -7.60 -12.39
N LYS A 97 -16.35 -8.46 -13.02
CA LYS A 97 -16.32 -9.91 -12.78
C LYS A 97 -14.93 -10.39 -12.38
N HIS A 98 -13.93 -9.52 -12.57
CA HIS A 98 -12.54 -9.80 -12.28
C HIS A 98 -11.90 -8.56 -11.65
N VAL A 99 -11.49 -8.67 -10.40
CA VAL A 99 -10.65 -7.69 -9.71
C VAL A 99 -9.23 -8.21 -9.67
N ILE A 100 -8.27 -7.40 -10.09
CA ILE A 100 -6.84 -7.72 -10.08
C ILE A 100 -6.13 -6.67 -9.24
N VAL A 101 -5.62 -7.05 -8.07
CA VAL A 101 -4.77 -6.20 -7.24
C VAL A 101 -3.32 -6.45 -7.63
N VAL A 102 -2.64 -5.44 -8.15
CA VAL A 102 -1.21 -5.45 -8.47
C VAL A 102 -0.50 -4.62 -7.42
N MET A 103 0.30 -5.26 -6.58
CA MET A 103 1.00 -4.58 -5.50
C MET A 103 2.48 -4.51 -5.83
N GLN A 104 2.97 -3.28 -6.00
CA GLN A 104 4.39 -2.95 -6.16
C GLN A 104 5.00 -2.54 -4.82
N GLU A 105 6.25 -2.15 -4.85
CA GLU A 105 7.06 -1.90 -3.66
C GLU A 105 7.64 -0.49 -3.63
N ASN A 106 7.55 0.08 -2.46
CA ASN A 106 8.38 1.09 -1.87
C ASN A 106 8.53 2.39 -2.66
N ARG A 107 7.39 3.09 -2.87
CA ARG A 107 7.39 4.47 -3.38
C ARG A 107 6.32 5.31 -2.70
N SER A 108 6.68 6.53 -2.30
CA SER A 108 5.69 7.52 -1.87
C SER A 108 4.93 8.10 -3.06
N PHE A 109 3.76 8.68 -2.80
CA PHE A 109 2.99 9.37 -3.84
C PHE A 109 3.81 10.51 -4.46
N ASP A 110 4.45 11.34 -3.64
CA ASP A 110 5.24 12.47 -4.13
C ASP A 110 6.43 12.03 -4.98
N SER A 111 7.01 10.86 -4.72
CA SER A 111 8.15 10.36 -5.49
C SER A 111 7.79 10.01 -6.93
N TYR A 112 6.51 9.70 -7.23
CA TYR A 112 6.05 9.33 -8.58
C TYR A 112 5.07 10.30 -9.20
N PHE A 113 4.20 10.90 -8.40
CA PHE A 113 3.12 11.78 -8.87
C PHE A 113 3.13 13.16 -8.19
N GLY A 114 4.15 13.48 -7.41
CA GLY A 114 4.27 14.76 -6.70
C GLY A 114 4.27 16.00 -7.60
N THR A 115 4.47 15.82 -8.92
CA THR A 115 4.37 16.89 -9.92
C THR A 115 3.28 16.64 -10.96
N TYR A 116 2.39 15.65 -10.73
CA TYR A 116 1.32 15.33 -11.65
C TYR A 116 0.24 16.44 -11.66
N PRO A 117 -0.15 16.96 -12.84
CA PRO A 117 -1.07 18.09 -12.90
C PRO A 117 -2.44 17.77 -12.30
N GLY A 118 -2.86 18.57 -11.34
CA GLY A 118 -4.18 18.47 -10.69
C GLY A 118 -4.22 17.55 -9.46
N ALA A 119 -3.15 16.78 -9.19
CA ALA A 119 -3.03 16.02 -7.97
C ALA A 119 -2.58 16.90 -6.79
N ASP A 120 -2.87 16.46 -5.57
CA ASP A 120 -2.30 17.03 -4.35
C ASP A 120 -0.83 16.60 -4.23
N GLY A 121 0.01 17.27 -5.02
CA GLY A 121 1.43 16.98 -5.14
C GLY A 121 2.31 17.95 -4.37
N ILE A 122 3.62 17.82 -4.57
CA ILE A 122 4.65 18.65 -3.91
C ILE A 122 4.29 20.14 -4.06
N PRO A 123 4.18 20.91 -2.96
CA PRO A 123 3.89 22.34 -3.02
C PRO A 123 4.94 23.10 -3.83
N MET A 124 4.51 23.73 -4.94
CA MET A 124 5.36 24.41 -5.90
C MET A 124 5.11 25.92 -5.96
N GLN A 125 6.15 26.71 -6.14
CA GLN A 125 6.05 28.13 -6.49
C GLN A 125 7.04 28.43 -7.63
N ASN A 126 6.56 28.99 -8.72
CA ASN A 126 7.37 29.29 -9.91
C ASN A 126 8.19 28.08 -10.39
N GLY A 127 7.59 26.89 -10.37
CA GLY A 127 8.22 25.62 -10.80
C GLY A 127 9.28 25.08 -9.85
N LYS A 128 9.34 25.57 -8.61
CA LYS A 128 10.29 25.09 -7.59
C LYS A 128 9.54 24.64 -6.33
N PRO A 129 9.93 23.52 -5.71
CA PRO A 129 9.37 23.09 -4.44
C PRO A 129 9.55 24.17 -3.36
N THR A 130 8.48 24.44 -2.60
CA THR A 130 8.52 25.39 -1.47
C THR A 130 8.94 24.73 -0.17
N VAL A 131 8.75 23.42 -0.05
CA VAL A 131 9.16 22.61 1.10
C VAL A 131 10.68 22.42 1.12
N CYS A 132 11.25 22.34 2.33
CA CYS A 132 12.68 22.12 2.53
C CYS A 132 12.88 21.27 3.80
N VAL A 133 13.33 20.03 3.62
CA VAL A 133 13.57 19.09 4.72
C VAL A 133 14.96 19.34 5.31
N PRO A 134 15.11 19.38 6.65
CA PRO A 134 16.40 19.58 7.31
C PRO A 134 17.44 18.57 6.84
N ASP A 135 18.61 19.07 6.43
CA ASP A 135 19.75 18.29 5.97
C ASP A 135 21.02 18.79 6.65
N PRO A 136 21.70 17.96 7.46
CA PRO A 136 22.92 18.37 8.17
C PRO A 136 24.04 18.86 7.25
N ARG A 137 24.05 18.45 5.97
CA ARG A 137 25.09 18.79 5.00
C ARG A 137 24.90 20.15 4.33
N SER A 138 23.63 20.56 4.15
CA SER A 138 23.27 21.76 3.37
C SER A 138 22.34 22.73 4.11
N GLY A 139 22.00 22.45 5.37
CA GLY A 139 20.97 23.16 6.12
C GLY A 139 19.57 22.62 5.83
N CYS A 140 19.17 22.51 4.57
CA CYS A 140 17.98 21.79 4.14
C CYS A 140 18.04 21.41 2.66
N THR A 141 17.35 20.33 2.30
CA THR A 141 17.22 19.85 0.92
C THR A 141 15.76 19.90 0.48
N ARG A 142 15.50 20.42 -0.71
CA ARG A 142 14.19 20.45 -1.37
C ARG A 142 13.99 19.19 -2.20
N PRO A 143 12.76 18.73 -2.41
CA PRO A 143 12.49 17.74 -3.46
C PRO A 143 13.08 18.16 -4.79
N TYR A 144 13.63 17.23 -5.54
CA TYR A 144 14.29 17.49 -6.82
C TYR A 144 13.93 16.43 -7.85
N HIS A 145 14.00 16.79 -9.13
CA HIS A 145 13.79 15.84 -10.22
C HIS A 145 14.97 14.85 -10.28
N ASP A 146 14.68 13.60 -9.95
CA ASP A 146 15.65 12.51 -10.02
C ASP A 146 15.45 11.71 -11.31
N THR A 147 16.48 11.62 -12.11
CA THR A 147 16.48 10.84 -13.34
C THR A 147 17.11 9.46 -13.18
N ALA A 148 17.57 9.11 -11.96
CA ALA A 148 18.19 7.82 -11.70
C ALA A 148 17.17 6.69 -11.82
N ASP A 149 17.57 5.61 -12.51
CA ASP A 149 16.74 4.40 -12.60
C ASP A 149 16.78 3.57 -11.31
N VAL A 150 17.87 3.70 -10.54
CA VAL A 150 18.13 2.95 -9.31
C VAL A 150 18.29 3.95 -8.18
N ASN A 151 17.46 3.81 -7.17
CA ASN A 151 17.46 4.61 -5.96
C ASN A 151 17.84 3.76 -4.76
N GLY A 152 18.32 4.39 -3.69
CA GLY A 152 18.59 3.73 -2.42
C GLY A 152 17.35 3.69 -1.52
N GLY A 153 16.51 4.73 -1.57
CA GLY A 153 15.39 4.86 -0.64
C GLY A 153 15.83 5.16 0.79
N GLY A 154 15.07 4.68 1.74
CA GLY A 154 15.35 4.81 3.17
C GLY A 154 14.71 3.69 3.99
N PRO A 155 15.04 3.58 5.27
CA PRO A 155 14.41 2.63 6.17
C PRO A 155 12.94 2.97 6.33
N HIS A 156 12.08 1.95 6.38
CA HIS A 156 10.63 2.12 6.27
C HIS A 156 9.83 1.23 7.25
N GLY A 157 10.40 0.98 8.42
CA GLY A 157 9.66 0.35 9.51
C GLY A 157 8.78 1.34 10.29
N VAL A 158 8.11 0.83 11.33
CA VAL A 158 7.18 1.61 12.18
C VAL A 158 7.84 2.85 12.78
N THR A 159 9.07 2.69 13.31
CA THR A 159 9.77 3.79 13.98
C THR A 159 10.20 4.87 12.99
N ASN A 160 10.53 4.46 11.76
CA ASN A 160 10.91 5.35 10.68
C ASN A 160 9.70 6.17 10.20
N ALA A 161 8.54 5.54 9.98
CA ALA A 161 7.30 6.23 9.63
C ALA A 161 6.94 7.31 10.67
N VAL A 162 7.01 6.97 11.96
CA VAL A 162 6.77 7.93 13.05
C VAL A 162 7.76 9.09 13.03
N ALA A 163 9.03 8.80 12.75
CA ALA A 163 10.09 9.80 12.70
C ALA A 163 10.00 10.69 11.46
N ASP A 164 9.64 10.13 10.30
CA ASP A 164 9.44 10.84 9.04
C ASP A 164 8.29 11.83 9.13
N VAL A 165 7.15 11.35 9.65
CA VAL A 165 5.97 12.19 9.93
C VAL A 165 6.27 13.28 10.97
N ASN A 166 7.10 12.98 11.98
CA ASN A 166 7.55 13.91 13.02
C ASN A 166 6.43 14.84 13.54
N ARG A 167 5.35 14.24 14.06
CA ARG A 167 4.18 14.98 14.58
C ARG A 167 3.54 15.92 13.55
N GLY A 168 3.47 15.51 12.30
CA GLY A 168 2.88 16.26 11.19
C GLY A 168 3.82 17.28 10.52
N LYS A 169 5.10 17.30 10.86
CA LYS A 169 6.08 18.18 10.21
C LYS A 169 6.60 17.64 8.87
N MET A 170 6.42 16.37 8.61
CA MET A 170 6.86 15.67 7.39
C MET A 170 8.33 15.98 7.03
N ASN A 171 9.23 15.83 7.98
CA ASN A 171 10.61 16.31 7.82
C ASN A 171 11.70 15.40 8.42
N GLY A 172 11.39 14.12 8.67
CA GLY A 172 12.34 13.15 9.23
C GLY A 172 13.17 12.38 8.20
N PHE A 173 12.72 12.29 6.95
CA PHE A 173 13.19 11.40 5.87
C PHE A 173 14.72 11.37 5.70
N ILE A 174 15.36 12.54 5.53
CA ILE A 174 16.82 12.62 5.37
C ILE A 174 17.54 12.09 6.60
N ARG A 175 17.02 12.42 7.79
CA ARG A 175 17.64 11.96 9.03
C ARG A 175 17.54 10.44 9.20
N GLN A 176 16.39 9.82 8.87
CA GLN A 176 16.21 8.37 8.97
C GLN A 176 17.15 7.66 8.00
N ARG A 177 17.20 8.09 6.75
CA ARG A 177 18.14 7.59 5.76
C ARG A 177 19.60 7.70 6.25
N ASP A 178 20.02 8.86 6.75
CA ASP A 178 21.39 9.09 7.21
C ASP A 178 21.76 8.21 8.43
N LEU A 179 20.80 7.90 9.30
CA LEU A 179 21.01 6.98 10.42
C LEU A 179 21.20 5.53 9.94
N ALA A 180 20.38 5.07 9.02
CA ALA A 180 20.47 3.72 8.47
C ALA A 180 21.76 3.51 7.68
N GLN A 181 22.20 4.51 6.91
CA GLN A 181 23.45 4.46 6.14
C GLN A 181 24.73 4.31 7.00
N GLN A 182 24.69 4.64 8.29
CA GLN A 182 25.83 4.39 9.17
C GLN A 182 26.19 2.91 9.28
N ASN A 183 25.25 2.03 9.02
CA ASN A 183 25.43 0.58 9.05
C ASN A 183 25.65 -0.03 7.65
N CYS A 184 25.70 0.79 6.62
CA CYS A 184 25.84 0.35 5.23
C CYS A 184 27.31 0.00 4.92
N ASN A 185 27.56 -1.25 4.51
CA ASN A 185 28.90 -1.79 4.33
C ASN A 185 29.32 -1.93 2.85
N ASN A 186 28.44 -1.62 1.89
CA ASN A 186 28.73 -1.73 0.48
C ASN A 186 28.78 -0.35 -0.20
N PRO A 187 29.96 0.23 -0.46
CA PRO A 187 30.08 1.57 -1.04
C PRO A 187 29.59 1.68 -2.49
N ASP A 188 29.39 0.53 -3.17
CA ASP A 188 28.88 0.51 -4.54
C ASP A 188 27.35 0.44 -4.60
N ASP A 189 26.69 0.15 -3.47
CA ASP A 189 25.24 0.16 -3.38
C ASP A 189 24.73 1.61 -3.36
N PRO A 190 23.75 1.97 -4.21
CA PRO A 190 23.15 3.30 -4.17
C PRO A 190 22.61 3.70 -2.81
N ALA A 191 22.04 2.77 -2.07
CA ALA A 191 21.56 2.98 -0.72
C ALA A 191 22.65 3.40 0.27
N CYS A 192 23.91 2.98 0.03
CA CYS A 192 25.05 3.30 0.90
C CYS A 192 25.79 4.58 0.50
N LYS A 193 25.34 5.31 -0.51
CA LYS A 193 26.02 6.54 -0.97
C LYS A 193 25.60 7.76 -0.15
N LEU A 194 26.51 8.27 0.64
CA LEU A 194 26.32 9.51 1.41
C LEU A 194 26.57 10.80 0.60
N SER A 195 27.15 10.69 -0.61
CA SER A 195 27.51 11.84 -1.45
C SER A 195 26.39 12.20 -2.42
N GLY A 196 26.10 13.49 -2.56
CA GLY A 196 25.05 14.01 -3.43
C GLY A 196 23.78 14.41 -2.67
N ALA A 197 22.74 14.78 -3.39
CA ALA A 197 21.42 15.02 -2.81
C ALA A 197 20.84 13.70 -2.31
N PRO A 198 20.16 13.70 -1.13
CA PRO A 198 19.50 12.49 -0.63
C PRO A 198 18.40 12.03 -1.60
N ASP A 199 18.49 10.83 -2.14
CA ASP A 199 17.52 10.31 -3.12
C ASP A 199 16.12 10.10 -2.55
N VAL A 200 15.98 9.97 -1.22
CA VAL A 200 14.67 10.03 -0.56
C VAL A 200 13.89 11.33 -0.85
N MET A 201 14.57 12.38 -1.32
CA MET A 201 13.95 13.64 -1.75
C MET A 201 13.76 13.73 -3.26
N GLY A 202 14.11 12.67 -4.01
CA GLY A 202 13.98 12.59 -5.45
C GLY A 202 12.55 12.27 -5.88
N TYR A 203 12.06 12.93 -6.94
CA TYR A 203 10.82 12.58 -7.62
C TYR A 203 11.06 12.29 -9.10
N HIS A 204 10.30 11.35 -9.63
CA HIS A 204 10.25 11.02 -11.06
C HIS A 204 9.11 11.76 -11.75
N THR A 205 9.21 11.87 -13.06
CA THR A 205 8.20 12.48 -13.93
C THR A 205 7.78 11.52 -15.04
N ALA A 206 6.97 11.98 -15.98
CA ALA A 206 6.66 11.21 -17.19
C ALA A 206 7.91 10.84 -18.01
N ALA A 207 9.05 11.49 -17.79
CA ALA A 207 10.30 11.18 -18.50
C ALA A 207 10.91 9.84 -18.06
N GLU A 208 10.78 9.48 -16.80
CA GLU A 208 11.29 8.24 -16.20
C GLU A 208 10.21 7.14 -16.13
N ILE A 209 8.95 7.54 -15.84
CA ILE A 209 7.82 6.63 -15.65
C ILE A 209 6.65 6.91 -16.60
N PRO A 210 6.89 6.97 -17.93
CA PRO A 210 5.89 7.41 -18.91
C PRO A 210 4.61 6.55 -18.90
N ASN A 211 4.72 5.25 -18.64
CA ASN A 211 3.55 4.36 -18.65
C ASN A 211 2.64 4.61 -17.46
N TYR A 212 3.19 4.85 -16.26
CA TYR A 212 2.38 5.17 -15.09
C TYR A 212 1.62 6.49 -15.28
N TRP A 213 2.29 7.53 -15.79
CA TRP A 213 1.63 8.79 -16.12
C TRP A 213 0.59 8.65 -17.23
N ALA A 214 0.84 7.76 -18.21
CA ALA A 214 -0.15 7.47 -19.26
C ALA A 214 -1.38 6.73 -18.70
N TYR A 215 -1.20 5.82 -17.74
CA TYR A 215 -2.33 5.19 -17.06
C TYR A 215 -3.12 6.21 -16.23
N ALA A 216 -2.47 7.04 -15.42
CA ALA A 216 -3.13 8.11 -14.67
C ALA A 216 -3.94 9.05 -15.58
N LYS A 217 -3.39 9.44 -16.74
CA LYS A 217 -4.08 10.28 -17.72
C LYS A 217 -5.30 9.61 -18.39
N ASN A 218 -5.29 8.29 -18.50
CA ASN A 218 -6.34 7.55 -19.22
C ASN A 218 -7.32 6.80 -18.31
N PHE A 219 -7.04 6.70 -17.03
CA PHE A 219 -7.86 6.02 -16.02
C PHE A 219 -7.98 6.90 -14.78
N ALA A 220 -8.17 6.34 -13.59
CA ALA A 220 -8.21 7.11 -12.37
C ALA A 220 -6.89 7.00 -11.60
N LEU A 221 -6.45 8.13 -11.03
CA LEU A 221 -5.32 8.26 -10.10
C LEU A 221 -5.88 8.59 -8.72
N ASP A 222 -5.43 7.88 -7.69
CA ASP A 222 -5.80 8.16 -6.31
C ASP A 222 -4.65 8.94 -5.66
N ASP A 223 -4.86 10.22 -5.33
CA ASP A 223 -3.78 11.07 -4.77
C ASP A 223 -3.80 11.15 -3.23
N HIS A 224 -4.75 10.47 -2.61
CA HIS A 224 -4.85 10.29 -1.17
C HIS A 224 -4.94 8.80 -0.80
N MET A 225 -4.23 7.94 -1.52
CA MET A 225 -4.02 6.56 -1.14
C MET A 225 -2.94 6.49 -0.07
N PHE A 226 -3.29 5.95 1.08
CA PHE A 226 -2.38 5.78 2.21
C PHE A 226 -2.07 4.31 2.43
N GLU A 227 -0.88 4.02 2.93
CA GLU A 227 -0.64 2.71 3.53
C GLU A 227 -1.71 2.42 4.58
N PRO A 228 -2.23 1.18 4.68
CA PRO A 228 -3.25 0.86 5.67
C PRO A 228 -2.72 0.92 7.12
N VAL A 229 -1.40 0.91 7.29
CA VAL A 229 -0.75 0.98 8.60
C VAL A 229 0.62 1.65 8.48
N LYS A 230 1.14 2.22 9.56
CA LYS A 230 2.50 2.80 9.61
C LYS A 230 3.52 1.69 9.81
N SER A 231 3.86 0.96 8.75
CA SER A 231 4.73 -0.20 8.88
C SER A 231 5.45 -0.53 7.56
N TRP A 232 6.07 -1.68 7.51
CA TRP A 232 6.82 -2.25 6.40
C TRP A 232 6.00 -3.33 5.65
N SER A 233 6.55 -3.88 4.57
CA SER A 233 5.83 -4.73 3.62
C SER A 233 5.01 -5.88 4.23
N LEU A 234 5.47 -6.59 5.29
CA LEU A 234 4.69 -7.73 5.80
C LEU A 234 3.37 -7.29 6.46
N PRO A 235 3.33 -6.36 7.42
CA PRO A 235 2.06 -5.83 7.92
C PRO A 235 1.16 -5.28 6.81
N GLU A 236 1.72 -4.58 5.81
CA GLU A 236 0.96 -4.06 4.66
C GLU A 236 0.27 -5.18 3.88
N ARG A 237 1.01 -6.26 3.58
CA ARG A 237 0.47 -7.43 2.88
C ARG A 237 -0.60 -8.16 3.70
N LEU A 238 -0.47 -8.17 5.02
CA LEU A 238 -1.50 -8.73 5.91
C LEU A 238 -2.76 -7.87 5.90
N TYR A 239 -2.64 -6.54 5.96
CA TYR A 239 -3.79 -5.65 5.81
C TYR A 239 -4.47 -5.80 4.45
N MET A 240 -3.70 -5.92 3.36
CA MET A 240 -4.24 -6.11 2.01
C MET A 240 -5.18 -7.32 1.88
N VAL A 241 -4.95 -8.37 2.68
CA VAL A 241 -5.76 -9.60 2.59
C VAL A 241 -6.68 -9.82 3.80
N SER A 242 -6.50 -9.07 4.90
CA SER A 242 -7.26 -9.36 6.12
C SER A 242 -7.70 -8.12 6.92
N GLY A 243 -7.35 -6.90 6.49
CA GLY A 243 -7.66 -5.67 7.24
C GLY A 243 -7.04 -5.62 8.64
N TRP A 244 -6.04 -6.49 8.92
CA TRP A 244 -5.40 -6.56 10.23
C TRP A 244 -4.01 -7.19 10.15
N SER A 245 -3.11 -6.76 11.03
CA SER A 245 -1.82 -7.40 11.29
C SER A 245 -1.72 -7.79 12.75
N ALA A 246 -1.43 -9.07 13.01
CA ALA A 246 -1.43 -9.65 14.34
C ALA A 246 -0.37 -10.73 14.52
N LYS A 247 -0.10 -11.03 15.80
CA LYS A 247 0.70 -12.18 16.22
C LYS A 247 -0.15 -13.10 17.08
N CYS A 248 -0.22 -14.38 16.73
CA CYS A 248 -1.01 -15.37 17.47
C CYS A 248 -0.09 -16.26 18.30
N ARG A 249 -0.54 -16.68 19.47
CA ARG A 249 0.20 -17.61 20.35
C ARG A 249 -0.15 -19.07 20.11
N THR A 250 -1.27 -19.32 19.47
CA THR A 250 -1.79 -20.65 19.13
C THR A 250 -2.62 -20.54 17.85
N ARG A 251 -3.06 -21.66 17.30
CA ARG A 251 -4.00 -21.72 16.15
C ARG A 251 -5.41 -21.19 16.45
N SER A 252 -5.69 -20.79 17.69
CA SER A 252 -6.96 -20.14 18.00
C SER A 252 -6.92 -18.66 17.60
N PRO A 253 -7.87 -18.17 16.79
CA PRO A 253 -7.97 -16.75 16.45
C PRO A 253 -8.01 -15.84 17.67
N MET A 254 -8.64 -16.30 18.78
CA MET A 254 -8.72 -15.56 20.04
C MET A 254 -7.37 -15.40 20.77
N SER A 255 -6.31 -16.09 20.33
CA SER A 255 -4.95 -15.93 20.88
C SER A 255 -4.17 -14.80 20.23
N CYS A 256 -4.70 -14.20 19.16
CA CYS A 256 -4.04 -13.16 18.38
C CYS A 256 -4.06 -11.82 19.12
N VAL A 257 -3.00 -11.06 18.96
CA VAL A 257 -2.86 -9.69 19.47
C VAL A 257 -2.33 -8.82 18.34
N ASN A 258 -2.76 -7.55 18.31
CA ASN A 258 -2.28 -6.61 17.33
C ASN A 258 -0.75 -6.49 17.36
N ASP A 259 -0.12 -6.66 16.21
CA ASP A 259 1.33 -6.53 16.05
C ASP A 259 1.64 -6.01 14.63
N ILE A 260 2.17 -4.78 14.54
CA ILE A 260 2.53 -4.12 13.29
C ILE A 260 4.05 -3.90 13.17
N VAL A 261 4.80 -4.29 14.18
CA VAL A 261 6.27 -4.13 14.18
C VAL A 261 6.91 -5.24 13.37
N GLY A 262 6.44 -6.46 13.57
CA GLY A 262 6.93 -7.64 12.86
C GLY A 262 6.32 -8.89 13.46
N PRO A 263 5.10 -9.26 13.02
CA PRO A 263 4.43 -10.46 13.54
C PRO A 263 5.32 -11.69 13.36
N TYR A 264 6.02 -11.78 12.22
CA TYR A 264 7.10 -12.73 11.94
C TYR A 264 7.98 -12.20 10.81
N GLY A 265 9.30 -12.15 11.00
CA GLY A 265 10.23 -12.05 9.88
C GLY A 265 10.26 -13.37 9.07
N VAL A 266 10.70 -13.32 7.82
CA VAL A 266 10.74 -14.51 6.93
C VAL A 266 11.49 -15.66 7.57
N THR A 267 12.62 -15.41 8.22
CA THR A 267 13.40 -16.41 8.93
C THR A 267 12.61 -17.05 10.06
N GLN A 268 11.84 -16.27 10.82
CA GLN A 268 10.99 -16.79 11.90
C GLN A 268 9.83 -17.62 11.37
N MET A 269 9.20 -17.19 10.26
CA MET A 269 8.16 -17.96 9.57
C MET A 269 8.71 -19.30 9.07
N GLN A 270 9.87 -19.29 8.42
CA GLN A 270 10.54 -20.51 7.94
C GLN A 270 10.91 -21.45 9.09
N GLN A 271 11.43 -20.91 10.20
CA GLN A 271 11.75 -21.68 11.39
C GLN A 271 10.49 -22.31 12.02
N ALA A 272 9.39 -21.59 12.11
CA ALA A 272 8.12 -22.10 12.63
C ALA A 272 7.64 -23.32 11.83
N VAL A 273 7.65 -23.22 10.49
CA VAL A 273 7.28 -24.33 9.61
C VAL A 273 8.25 -25.50 9.70
N HIS A 274 9.56 -25.25 9.74
CA HIS A 274 10.55 -26.32 9.91
C HIS A 274 10.42 -27.00 11.26
N GLN A 275 10.09 -26.28 12.31
CA GLN A 275 9.87 -26.84 13.64
C GLN A 275 8.63 -27.71 13.67
N GLU A 276 7.53 -27.30 13.04
CA GLU A 276 6.32 -28.12 12.90
C GLU A 276 6.61 -29.43 12.16
N LEU A 277 7.29 -29.36 11.02
CA LEU A 277 7.68 -30.53 10.22
C LEU A 277 8.62 -31.46 10.98
N ALA A 278 9.52 -30.92 11.82
CA ALA A 278 10.51 -31.70 12.54
C ALA A 278 9.99 -32.29 13.86
N THR A 279 9.06 -31.64 14.52
CA THR A 279 8.64 -31.98 15.89
C THR A 279 7.19 -32.43 16.00
N GLY A 280 6.38 -32.19 14.96
CA GLY A 280 4.91 -32.35 15.01
C GLY A 280 4.23 -31.40 16.00
N GLN A 281 4.95 -30.41 16.49
CA GLN A 281 4.43 -29.37 17.36
C GLN A 281 3.74 -28.31 16.50
N GLU A 282 2.52 -27.91 16.83
CA GLU A 282 1.77 -26.93 16.06
C GLU A 282 2.59 -25.65 15.87
N SER A 283 2.76 -25.22 14.62
CA SER A 283 3.36 -23.93 14.30
C SER A 283 2.44 -22.78 14.74
N ILE A 284 3.03 -21.60 14.89
CA ILE A 284 2.26 -20.38 15.16
C ILE A 284 1.77 -19.86 13.82
N ASP A 285 0.48 -20.05 13.52
CA ASP A 285 -0.15 -19.63 12.29
C ASP A 285 -0.70 -18.19 12.38
N PHE A 286 -0.98 -17.59 11.24
CA PHE A 286 -1.89 -16.46 11.18
C PHE A 286 -3.32 -17.00 11.33
N ALA A 287 -3.80 -16.98 12.58
CA ALA A 287 -5.01 -17.70 12.95
C ALA A 287 -6.31 -16.89 12.77
N TRP A 288 -6.21 -15.55 12.57
CA TRP A 288 -7.38 -14.71 12.32
C TRP A 288 -7.93 -14.89 10.90
N THR A 289 -9.10 -14.35 10.64
CA THR A 289 -9.77 -14.49 9.34
C THR A 289 -9.17 -13.55 8.31
N ASP A 290 -8.85 -14.05 7.11
CA ASP A 290 -8.55 -13.29 5.91
C ASP A 290 -9.73 -13.35 4.91
N ILE A 291 -9.67 -12.52 3.85
CA ILE A 291 -10.76 -12.42 2.88
C ILE A 291 -10.96 -13.71 2.07
N THR A 292 -9.94 -14.56 1.95
CA THR A 292 -10.07 -15.81 1.18
C THR A 292 -11.07 -16.77 1.84
N TRP A 293 -11.24 -16.70 3.16
CA TRP A 293 -12.28 -17.43 3.87
C TRP A 293 -13.69 -16.99 3.46
N LEU A 294 -13.94 -15.66 3.35
CA LEU A 294 -15.23 -15.15 2.85
C LEU A 294 -15.48 -15.56 1.40
N LEU A 295 -14.44 -15.45 0.55
CA LEU A 295 -14.49 -15.85 -0.85
C LEU A 295 -14.83 -17.35 -0.98
N TYR A 296 -14.17 -18.20 -0.20
CA TYR A 296 -14.42 -19.65 -0.17
C TYR A 296 -15.86 -19.95 0.27
N ALA A 297 -16.32 -19.35 1.36
CA ALA A 297 -17.68 -19.55 1.89
C ALA A 297 -18.77 -19.13 0.89
N ARG A 298 -18.48 -18.22 -0.04
CA ARG A 298 -19.41 -17.74 -1.08
C ARG A 298 -19.12 -18.31 -2.47
N HIS A 299 -18.20 -19.28 -2.59
CA HIS A 299 -17.79 -19.92 -3.84
C HIS A 299 -17.27 -18.92 -4.89
N VAL A 300 -16.62 -17.84 -4.44
CA VAL A 300 -15.96 -16.85 -5.29
C VAL A 300 -14.54 -17.30 -5.57
N SER A 301 -14.19 -17.44 -6.85
CA SER A 301 -12.85 -17.90 -7.24
C SER A 301 -11.78 -16.84 -6.99
N TRP A 302 -10.62 -17.28 -6.51
CA TRP A 302 -9.48 -16.40 -6.30
C TRP A 302 -8.14 -17.07 -6.63
N SER A 303 -7.12 -16.27 -6.89
CA SER A 303 -5.73 -16.71 -6.97
C SER A 303 -4.76 -15.63 -6.50
N TYR A 304 -3.69 -16.06 -5.85
CA TYR A 304 -2.56 -15.21 -5.46
C TYR A 304 -1.35 -15.60 -6.33
N TYR A 305 -0.94 -14.71 -7.22
CA TYR A 305 0.09 -14.99 -8.22
C TYR A 305 1.43 -14.41 -7.79
N ILE A 306 2.43 -15.27 -7.65
CA ILE A 306 3.77 -14.94 -7.20
C ILE A 306 4.75 -15.04 -8.37
N GLU A 307 5.48 -13.98 -8.64
CA GLU A 307 6.63 -14.06 -9.53
C GLU A 307 7.79 -14.79 -8.83
N THR A 308 8.31 -15.83 -9.45
CA THR A 308 9.46 -16.58 -8.93
C THR A 308 10.72 -15.73 -9.02
N GLY A 309 11.50 -15.68 -7.95
CA GLY A 309 12.72 -14.90 -7.86
C GLY A 309 13.21 -14.76 -6.42
N THR A 310 13.36 -13.53 -5.99
CA THR A 310 13.71 -13.18 -4.62
C THR A 310 12.76 -12.11 -4.09
N GLN A 311 12.72 -11.95 -2.77
CA GLN A 311 12.11 -10.82 -2.06
C GLN A 311 13.13 -10.29 -1.06
N PRO A 312 13.05 -9.04 -0.59
CA PRO A 312 13.85 -8.58 0.53
C PRO A 312 13.39 -9.26 1.82
N ASP A 313 14.33 -9.52 2.75
CA ASP A 313 14.03 -10.01 4.10
C ASP A 313 14.40 -8.90 5.09
N CYS A 314 13.45 -8.04 5.38
CA CYS A 314 13.67 -6.87 6.19
C CYS A 314 12.54 -6.68 7.19
N ALA A 315 12.84 -7.00 8.45
CA ALA A 315 12.01 -6.66 9.59
C ALA A 315 12.76 -5.70 10.54
N ASP A 316 13.85 -5.10 10.06
CA ASP A 316 14.72 -4.23 10.85
C ASP A 316 14.50 -2.77 10.44
N ASP A 317 13.84 -2.01 11.32
CA ASP A 317 13.58 -0.57 11.16
C ASP A 317 14.84 0.27 10.97
N SER A 318 16.02 -0.29 11.25
CA SER A 318 17.31 0.40 11.09
C SER A 318 18.05 0.03 9.81
N ALA A 319 17.55 -0.97 9.06
CA ALA A 319 18.23 -1.44 7.86
C ALA A 319 17.95 -0.53 6.66
N GLU A 320 19.00 -0.19 5.92
CA GLU A 320 18.90 0.49 4.63
C GLU A 320 18.83 -0.52 3.48
N VAL A 321 19.44 -1.68 3.65
CA VAL A 321 19.53 -2.73 2.65
C VAL A 321 19.09 -4.06 3.24
N CYS A 322 18.11 -4.67 2.60
CA CYS A 322 17.54 -5.94 3.02
C CYS A 322 18.19 -7.11 2.29
N PRO A 323 18.61 -8.19 2.99
CA PRO A 323 19.06 -9.41 2.33
C PRO A 323 17.98 -9.98 1.42
N ALA A 324 18.36 -10.44 0.23
CA ALA A 324 17.44 -11.10 -0.68
C ALA A 324 17.26 -12.58 -0.31
N VAL A 325 16.01 -13.02 -0.12
CA VAL A 325 15.65 -14.43 0.09
C VAL A 325 14.87 -14.97 -1.09
N LYS A 326 14.85 -16.29 -1.29
CA LYS A 326 14.14 -16.92 -2.40
C LYS A 326 12.63 -16.77 -2.24
N GLN A 327 11.95 -16.47 -3.36
CA GLN A 327 10.51 -16.36 -3.48
C GLN A 327 9.97 -17.29 -4.55
N SER A 328 8.85 -17.94 -4.24
CA SER A 328 8.03 -18.68 -5.21
C SER A 328 6.62 -18.88 -4.66
N ALA A 329 5.70 -19.40 -5.47
CA ALA A 329 4.34 -19.73 -5.02
C ALA A 329 4.28 -20.78 -3.88
N THR A 330 5.35 -21.57 -3.70
CA THR A 330 5.44 -22.61 -2.67
C THR A 330 6.37 -22.22 -1.51
N THR A 331 6.91 -21.00 -1.52
CA THR A 331 7.80 -20.50 -0.48
C THR A 331 7.05 -19.48 0.36
N LEU A 332 7.05 -19.68 1.67
CA LEU A 332 6.61 -18.65 2.61
C LEU A 332 7.49 -17.41 2.49
N GLY A 333 6.89 -16.24 2.66
CA GLY A 333 7.65 -15.01 2.61
C GLY A 333 6.82 -13.80 3.03
N ILE A 334 7.48 -12.66 3.17
CA ILE A 334 6.82 -11.39 3.51
C ILE A 334 5.82 -10.98 2.42
N TRP A 335 6.11 -11.33 1.16
CA TRP A 335 5.21 -11.05 0.03
C TRP A 335 4.29 -12.23 -0.32
N ASN A 336 4.41 -13.35 0.38
CA ASN A 336 3.54 -14.53 0.25
C ASN A 336 3.13 -15.04 1.64
N PRO A 337 2.34 -14.28 2.41
CA PRO A 337 1.96 -14.65 3.76
C PRO A 337 0.82 -15.66 3.82
N LEU A 338 0.01 -15.81 2.75
CA LEU A 338 -1.20 -16.64 2.73
C LEU A 338 -0.98 -18.11 3.15
N PRO A 339 0.16 -18.77 2.85
CA PRO A 339 0.36 -20.14 3.33
C PRO A 339 0.35 -20.29 4.86
N LEU A 340 0.55 -19.20 5.62
CA LEU A 340 0.47 -19.22 7.09
C LEU A 340 -0.94 -18.98 7.64
N PHE A 341 -1.91 -18.58 6.81
CA PHE A 341 -3.28 -18.43 7.29
C PHE A 341 -3.93 -19.78 7.52
N GLY A 342 -4.40 -19.99 8.75
CA GLY A 342 -5.00 -21.25 9.18
C GLY A 342 -6.30 -21.59 8.41
N ASP A 343 -7.05 -20.59 7.95
CA ASP A 343 -8.24 -20.79 7.11
C ASP A 343 -7.89 -21.21 5.68
N VAL A 344 -6.85 -20.63 5.05
CA VAL A 344 -6.37 -21.05 3.74
C VAL A 344 -5.96 -22.54 3.74
N GLN A 345 -5.31 -22.98 4.84
CA GLN A 345 -4.91 -24.38 5.02
C GLN A 345 -6.12 -25.29 5.27
N ALA A 346 -7.01 -24.90 6.18
CA ALA A 346 -8.20 -25.68 6.58
C ALA A 346 -9.18 -25.86 5.42
N ASP A 347 -9.32 -24.84 4.58
CA ASP A 347 -10.21 -24.84 3.40
C ASP A 347 -9.55 -25.47 2.16
N HIS A 348 -8.32 -26.00 2.30
CA HIS A 348 -7.55 -26.63 1.22
C HIS A 348 -7.30 -25.69 0.03
N GLN A 349 -7.10 -24.38 0.27
CA GLN A 349 -6.99 -23.35 -0.76
C GLN A 349 -5.53 -23.03 -1.19
N LEU A 350 -4.53 -23.72 -0.65
CA LEU A 350 -3.11 -23.49 -0.99
C LEU A 350 -2.82 -23.58 -2.51
N ASN A 351 -3.62 -24.37 -3.26
CA ASN A 351 -3.49 -24.48 -4.72
C ASN A 351 -3.91 -23.20 -5.47
N ASN A 352 -4.51 -22.23 -4.80
CA ASN A 352 -4.84 -20.91 -5.37
C ASN A 352 -3.63 -19.97 -5.36
N ILE A 353 -2.57 -20.30 -4.60
CA ILE A 353 -1.29 -19.62 -4.63
C ILE A 353 -0.48 -20.19 -5.78
N ARG A 354 -0.26 -19.41 -6.84
CA ARG A 354 0.23 -19.88 -8.14
C ARG A 354 1.41 -19.08 -8.64
N PRO A 355 2.28 -19.66 -9.49
CA PRO A 355 3.30 -18.89 -10.16
C PRO A 355 2.66 -17.87 -11.12
N LEU A 356 3.31 -16.71 -11.29
CA LEU A 356 2.86 -15.62 -12.18
C LEU A 356 2.58 -16.07 -13.62
N SER A 357 3.28 -17.10 -14.10
CA SER A 357 3.01 -17.69 -15.43
C SER A 357 1.57 -18.17 -15.59
N SER A 358 0.94 -18.62 -14.49
CA SER A 358 -0.47 -19.03 -14.48
C SER A 358 -1.43 -17.85 -14.68
N TYR A 359 -1.08 -16.66 -14.19
CA TYR A 359 -1.83 -15.44 -14.47
C TYR A 359 -1.86 -15.12 -15.96
N PHE A 360 -0.68 -15.12 -16.62
CA PHE A 360 -0.61 -14.88 -18.06
C PHE A 360 -1.36 -15.92 -18.87
N ALA A 361 -1.32 -17.18 -18.45
CA ALA A 361 -2.08 -18.26 -19.09
C ALA A 361 -3.60 -18.05 -18.93
N ALA A 362 -4.07 -17.72 -17.73
CA ALA A 362 -5.47 -17.44 -17.42
C ALA A 362 -5.99 -16.22 -18.20
N ALA A 363 -5.24 -15.12 -18.19
CA ALA A 363 -5.58 -13.93 -18.96
C ALA A 363 -5.71 -14.23 -20.46
N LYS A 364 -4.76 -14.98 -21.02
CA LYS A 364 -4.80 -15.38 -22.44
C LYS A 364 -6.02 -16.25 -22.76
N ALA A 365 -6.41 -17.11 -21.85
CA ALA A 365 -7.52 -18.06 -22.03
C ALA A 365 -8.90 -17.44 -21.76
N GLY A 366 -8.99 -16.26 -21.12
CA GLY A 366 -10.26 -15.69 -20.63
C GLY A 366 -10.83 -16.51 -19.47
N THR A 367 -9.97 -16.88 -18.52
CA THR A 367 -10.31 -17.69 -17.34
C THR A 367 -9.71 -17.10 -16.07
N LEU A 368 -9.61 -15.78 -16.03
CA LEU A 368 -9.19 -15.08 -14.80
C LEU A 368 -10.18 -15.39 -13.66
N PRO A 369 -9.71 -15.63 -12.43
CA PRO A 369 -10.62 -15.77 -11.30
C PRO A 369 -11.34 -14.44 -11.00
N ALA A 370 -12.33 -14.48 -10.13
CA ALA A 370 -13.05 -13.28 -9.72
C ALA A 370 -12.11 -12.31 -8.97
N VAL A 371 -11.22 -12.83 -8.14
CA VAL A 371 -10.23 -12.01 -7.42
C VAL A 371 -8.82 -12.54 -7.67
N SER A 372 -7.92 -11.65 -8.02
CA SER A 372 -6.51 -11.95 -8.26
C SER A 372 -5.63 -10.98 -7.50
N TRP A 373 -4.61 -11.47 -6.81
CA TRP A 373 -3.49 -10.67 -6.34
C TRP A 373 -2.26 -11.03 -7.15
N VAL A 374 -1.44 -10.03 -7.52
CA VAL A 374 -0.26 -10.22 -8.36
C VAL A 374 0.92 -9.55 -7.67
N THR A 375 1.92 -10.36 -7.33
CA THR A 375 3.11 -9.95 -6.57
C THR A 375 4.36 -10.12 -7.42
N PRO A 376 5.23 -9.08 -7.53
CA PRO A 376 6.49 -9.14 -8.27
C PRO A 376 7.54 -9.96 -7.54
N SER A 377 8.65 -10.24 -8.23
CA SER A 377 9.93 -10.55 -7.58
C SER A 377 10.67 -9.27 -7.24
N GLY A 378 11.64 -9.34 -6.32
CA GLY A 378 12.45 -8.19 -5.92
C GLY A 378 13.10 -7.46 -7.10
N SER A 379 13.47 -8.18 -8.17
CA SER A 379 14.03 -7.55 -9.38
C SER A 379 13.05 -6.70 -10.17
N ASN A 380 11.75 -6.92 -10.02
CA ASN A 380 10.69 -6.25 -10.76
C ASN A 380 9.74 -5.44 -9.86
N SER A 381 10.07 -5.31 -8.58
CA SER A 381 9.20 -4.72 -7.57
C SER A 381 9.34 -3.21 -7.42
N GLU A 382 10.46 -2.63 -7.88
CA GLU A 382 10.88 -1.25 -7.59
C GLU A 382 11.37 -1.02 -6.15
N HIS A 383 11.31 -2.05 -5.28
CA HIS A 383 11.97 -1.98 -3.97
C HIS A 383 13.44 -1.60 -4.15
N PRO A 384 13.93 -0.53 -3.54
CA PRO A 384 15.34 -0.14 -3.66
C PRO A 384 16.30 -1.30 -3.29
N PRO A 385 17.36 -1.51 -4.09
CA PRO A 385 17.81 -0.76 -5.27
C PRO A 385 17.31 -1.35 -6.61
N ALA A 386 16.13 -1.94 -6.71
CA ALA A 386 15.59 -2.40 -7.98
C ALA A 386 15.31 -1.23 -8.93
N GLY A 387 15.54 -1.45 -10.23
CA GLY A 387 15.36 -0.41 -11.25
C GLY A 387 13.89 -0.10 -11.52
N VAL A 388 13.55 1.19 -11.51
CA VAL A 388 12.20 1.72 -11.78
C VAL A 388 11.69 1.28 -13.16
N HIS A 389 12.56 1.32 -14.20
CA HIS A 389 12.17 0.89 -15.56
C HIS A 389 11.73 -0.57 -15.62
N ARG A 390 12.30 -1.45 -14.77
CA ARG A 390 11.95 -2.88 -14.73
C ARG A 390 10.60 -3.11 -14.09
N GLY A 391 10.34 -2.45 -12.96
CA GLY A 391 9.03 -2.51 -12.34
C GLY A 391 7.95 -1.97 -13.26
N GLN A 392 8.20 -0.82 -13.91
CA GLN A 392 7.28 -0.28 -14.91
C GLN A 392 7.04 -1.26 -16.08
N ALA A 393 8.08 -1.93 -16.59
CA ALA A 393 7.95 -2.93 -17.64
C ALA A 393 7.13 -4.15 -17.19
N TYR A 394 7.38 -4.62 -15.98
CA TYR A 394 6.64 -5.71 -15.35
C TYR A 394 5.15 -5.35 -15.20
N VAL A 395 4.84 -4.25 -14.55
CA VAL A 395 3.46 -3.79 -14.34
C VAL A 395 2.74 -3.60 -15.68
N THR A 396 3.42 -3.00 -16.67
CA THR A 396 2.85 -2.83 -18.01
C THR A 396 2.55 -4.18 -18.65
N SER A 397 3.39 -5.20 -18.46
CA SER A 397 3.16 -6.54 -18.99
C SER A 397 1.92 -7.22 -18.37
N VAL A 398 1.76 -7.08 -17.06
CA VAL A 398 0.60 -7.58 -16.31
C VAL A 398 -0.69 -6.88 -16.77
N ILE A 399 -0.70 -5.56 -16.85
CA ILE A 399 -1.86 -4.77 -17.30
C ILE A 399 -2.20 -5.09 -18.76
N ASN A 400 -1.20 -5.15 -19.64
CA ASN A 400 -1.42 -5.49 -21.05
C ASN A 400 -2.01 -6.90 -21.20
N ALA A 401 -1.61 -7.86 -20.37
CA ALA A 401 -2.18 -9.22 -20.39
C ALA A 401 -3.67 -9.20 -20.04
N ALA A 402 -4.05 -8.48 -18.96
CA ALA A 402 -5.45 -8.29 -18.60
C ALA A 402 -6.24 -7.57 -19.70
N MET A 403 -5.68 -6.51 -20.29
CA MET A 403 -6.35 -5.76 -21.36
C MET A 403 -6.53 -6.56 -22.64
N LYS A 404 -5.63 -7.51 -22.93
CA LYS A 404 -5.73 -8.42 -24.08
C LYS A 404 -6.65 -9.63 -23.82
N SER A 405 -7.00 -9.87 -22.56
CA SER A 405 -7.90 -10.95 -22.17
C SER A 405 -9.31 -10.74 -22.75
N PRO A 406 -10.03 -11.81 -23.11
CA PRO A 406 -11.47 -11.77 -23.31
C PRO A 406 -12.25 -11.18 -22.13
N ASP A 407 -11.67 -11.27 -20.91
CA ASP A 407 -12.27 -10.81 -19.65
C ASP A 407 -12.15 -9.30 -19.45
N TRP A 408 -11.34 -8.59 -20.27
CA TRP A 408 -11.10 -7.15 -20.12
C TRP A 408 -12.36 -6.32 -19.94
N LYS A 409 -13.43 -6.64 -20.70
CA LYS A 409 -14.70 -5.88 -20.67
C LYS A 409 -15.40 -5.86 -19.29
N SER A 410 -14.96 -6.68 -18.36
CA SER A 410 -15.51 -6.81 -17.00
C SER A 410 -14.40 -6.88 -15.94
N THR A 411 -13.25 -6.29 -16.21
CA THR A 411 -12.07 -6.31 -15.31
C THR A 411 -11.83 -4.95 -14.66
N ALA A 412 -11.49 -4.95 -13.39
CA ALA A 412 -10.89 -3.80 -12.69
C ALA A 412 -9.51 -4.19 -12.17
N ILE A 413 -8.52 -3.34 -12.41
CA ILE A 413 -7.15 -3.49 -11.90
C ILE A 413 -6.92 -2.38 -10.89
N PHE A 414 -6.52 -2.74 -9.67
CA PHE A 414 -6.07 -1.85 -8.62
C PHE A 414 -4.56 -1.98 -8.54
N LEU A 415 -3.84 -0.99 -9.06
CA LEU A 415 -2.40 -0.90 -8.98
C LEU A 415 -2.04 0.00 -7.81
N ALA A 416 -1.24 -0.49 -6.87
CA ALA A 416 -0.75 0.30 -5.75
C ALA A 416 0.67 -0.14 -5.35
N TRP A 417 1.31 0.68 -4.52
CA TRP A 417 2.56 0.37 -3.82
C TRP A 417 2.23 0.10 -2.36
N ASP A 418 2.98 -0.78 -1.72
CA ASP A 418 2.68 -1.22 -0.37
C ASP A 418 3.09 -0.19 0.69
N ASP A 419 4.32 0.34 0.60
CA ASP A 419 4.81 1.35 1.52
C ASP A 419 5.64 2.46 0.82
N TRP A 420 5.99 3.53 1.57
CA TRP A 420 6.67 4.73 1.05
C TRP A 420 8.17 4.54 0.76
N GLY A 421 8.80 3.44 1.24
CA GLY A 421 10.22 3.14 1.01
C GLY A 421 11.20 4.19 1.54
N GLY A 422 10.83 4.95 2.57
CA GLY A 422 11.61 6.07 3.07
C GLY A 422 11.58 7.32 2.19
N PHE A 423 10.89 7.31 1.04
CA PHE A 423 10.77 8.46 0.15
C PHE A 423 9.83 9.53 0.71
N TYR A 424 10.19 10.78 0.46
CA TYR A 424 9.45 11.95 0.92
C TYR A 424 8.01 11.98 0.42
N ASP A 425 7.11 12.32 1.32
CA ASP A 425 5.75 12.75 1.04
C ASP A 425 5.40 13.95 1.91
N HIS A 426 4.61 14.90 1.37
CA HIS A 426 4.31 16.12 2.09
C HIS A 426 3.01 16.07 2.88
N VAL A 427 2.14 15.09 2.63
CA VAL A 427 0.82 14.99 3.27
C VAL A 427 0.89 14.21 4.57
N VAL A 428 0.34 14.79 5.63
CA VAL A 428 0.26 14.15 6.94
C VAL A 428 -0.77 13.01 6.89
N PRO A 429 -0.39 11.76 7.21
CA PRO A 429 -1.34 10.65 7.23
C PRO A 429 -2.47 10.88 8.24
N PRO A 430 -3.72 10.55 7.88
CA PRO A 430 -4.83 10.65 8.81
C PRO A 430 -4.77 9.55 9.88
N GLN A 431 -5.35 9.85 11.05
CA GLN A 431 -5.47 8.89 12.13
C GLN A 431 -6.82 8.17 12.01
N VAL A 432 -6.82 6.89 11.66
CA VAL A 432 -8.02 6.06 11.53
C VAL A 432 -8.30 5.28 12.83
N ASP A 433 -7.27 4.72 13.44
CA ASP A 433 -7.28 3.97 14.68
C ASP A 433 -5.94 4.12 15.42
N LYS A 434 -5.63 3.23 16.36
CA LYS A 434 -4.35 3.25 17.10
C LYS A 434 -3.12 3.00 16.22
N ASN A 435 -3.28 2.26 15.12
CA ASN A 435 -2.21 1.98 14.16
C ASN A 435 -2.06 3.13 13.14
N GLY A 436 -3.15 3.88 12.92
CA GLY A 436 -3.23 4.96 11.95
C GLY A 436 -3.22 4.48 10.51
N TYR A 437 -3.19 5.40 9.55
CA TYR A 437 -2.68 5.16 8.21
C TYR A 437 -1.20 5.53 8.17
N GLY A 438 -0.44 4.85 7.27
CA GLY A 438 0.93 5.22 6.95
C GLY A 438 1.00 6.38 5.96
N LEU A 439 2.14 6.58 5.32
CA LEU A 439 2.34 7.64 4.36
C LEU A 439 1.57 7.37 3.07
N ARG A 440 1.46 8.37 2.19
CA ARG A 440 0.82 8.14 0.89
C ARG A 440 1.69 7.31 -0.03
N VAL A 441 1.02 6.43 -0.76
CA VAL A 441 1.59 5.62 -1.84
C VAL A 441 0.85 5.89 -3.15
N PRO A 442 1.46 5.69 -4.33
CA PRO A 442 0.74 5.81 -5.58
C PRO A 442 -0.35 4.74 -5.69
N ALA A 443 -1.51 5.09 -6.25
CA ALA A 443 -2.51 4.10 -6.61
C ALA A 443 -3.31 4.53 -7.85
N MET A 444 -3.76 3.54 -8.62
CA MET A 444 -4.53 3.76 -9.85
C MET A 444 -5.60 2.70 -10.02
N ILE A 445 -6.76 3.13 -10.49
CA ILE A 445 -7.87 2.25 -10.88
C ILE A 445 -7.94 2.18 -12.40
N ILE A 446 -7.61 1.01 -12.94
CA ILE A 446 -7.52 0.75 -14.37
C ILE A 446 -8.62 -0.23 -14.78
N SER A 447 -9.64 0.27 -15.49
CA SER A 447 -10.81 -0.52 -15.88
C SER A 447 -11.43 0.03 -17.16
N PRO A 448 -12.13 -0.79 -17.96
CA PRO A 448 -12.95 -0.27 -19.05
C PRO A 448 -14.07 0.65 -18.58
N PHE A 449 -14.41 0.62 -17.29
CA PHE A 449 -15.41 1.48 -16.65
C PHE A 449 -14.79 2.61 -15.82
N ALA A 450 -13.48 2.67 -15.62
CA ALA A 450 -12.87 3.76 -14.87
C ALA A 450 -13.05 5.10 -15.59
N LYS A 451 -13.29 6.18 -14.86
CA LYS A 451 -13.35 7.54 -15.38
C LYS A 451 -11.99 7.93 -15.98
N LYS A 452 -12.01 8.62 -17.11
CA LYS A 452 -10.77 9.01 -17.79
C LYS A 452 -10.16 10.26 -17.18
N GLY A 453 -8.89 10.16 -16.74
CA GLY A 453 -8.16 11.31 -16.18
C GLY A 453 -8.81 11.85 -14.90
N TYR A 454 -9.50 11.01 -14.18
CA TYR A 454 -10.09 11.34 -12.88
C TYR A 454 -9.02 11.25 -11.81
N ILE A 455 -8.97 12.24 -10.94
CA ILE A 455 -8.16 12.20 -9.72
C ILE A 455 -9.12 12.02 -8.57
N ASP A 456 -8.94 10.95 -7.79
CA ASP A 456 -9.72 10.69 -6.59
C ASP A 456 -8.98 11.28 -5.39
N HIS A 457 -9.62 12.23 -4.71
CA HIS A 457 -9.09 12.92 -3.54
C HIS A 457 -9.60 12.34 -2.21
N GLN A 458 -10.30 11.19 -2.25
CA GLN A 458 -10.76 10.55 -1.03
C GLN A 458 -9.60 9.92 -0.28
N ALA A 459 -9.66 9.90 1.05
CA ALA A 459 -8.74 9.09 1.84
C ALA A 459 -9.03 7.60 1.60
N LEU A 460 -8.09 6.91 0.97
CA LEU A 460 -8.16 5.51 0.61
C LEU A 460 -6.99 4.75 1.24
N SER A 461 -7.11 3.45 1.31
CA SER A 461 -6.04 2.50 1.67
C SER A 461 -6.35 1.14 1.03
N SER A 462 -5.51 0.13 1.22
CA SER A 462 -5.81 -1.23 0.77
C SER A 462 -7.09 -1.81 1.40
N ASP A 463 -7.57 -1.25 2.53
CA ASP A 463 -8.88 -1.56 3.09
C ASP A 463 -10.03 -1.28 2.09
N ALA A 464 -9.85 -0.27 1.20
CA ALA A 464 -10.83 0.02 0.14
C ALA A 464 -10.84 -1.05 -0.96
N PHE A 465 -9.74 -1.78 -1.17
CA PHE A 465 -9.73 -2.93 -2.08
C PHE A 465 -10.57 -4.07 -1.51
N LEU A 466 -10.41 -4.38 -0.21
CA LEU A 466 -11.24 -5.34 0.50
C LEU A 466 -12.70 -4.96 0.40
N LYS A 467 -13.04 -3.71 0.76
CA LYS A 467 -14.39 -3.15 0.71
C LYS A 467 -15.03 -3.29 -0.68
N PHE A 468 -14.28 -3.00 -1.77
CA PHE A 468 -14.79 -3.15 -3.13
C PHE A 468 -15.06 -4.61 -3.49
N ILE A 469 -14.16 -5.53 -3.12
CA ILE A 469 -14.32 -6.97 -3.35
C ILE A 469 -15.55 -7.50 -2.58
N GLU A 470 -15.71 -7.08 -1.35
CA GLU A 470 -16.82 -7.48 -0.48
C GLU A 470 -18.16 -6.95 -0.99
N ASP A 471 -18.21 -5.72 -1.47
CA ASP A 471 -19.41 -5.12 -2.05
C ASP A 471 -19.80 -5.76 -3.38
N ASP A 472 -18.82 -6.08 -4.23
CA ASP A 472 -19.08 -6.65 -5.55
C ASP A 472 -19.43 -8.14 -5.50
N PHE A 473 -18.69 -8.93 -4.73
CA PHE A 473 -18.78 -10.39 -4.78
C PHE A 473 -19.42 -11.02 -3.56
N LEU A 474 -19.45 -10.35 -2.41
CA LEU A 474 -19.82 -10.94 -1.13
C LEU A 474 -21.10 -10.35 -0.52
N GLY A 475 -21.82 -9.51 -1.29
CA GLY A 475 -23.06 -8.86 -0.84
C GLY A 475 -22.85 -7.93 0.36
N GLY A 476 -21.69 -7.27 0.43
CA GLY A 476 -21.33 -6.33 1.49
C GLY A 476 -20.97 -6.99 2.83
N ALA A 477 -20.69 -8.31 2.85
CA ALA A 477 -20.07 -8.96 4.01
C ALA A 477 -18.70 -8.33 4.28
N ARG A 478 -18.31 -8.21 5.55
CA ARG A 478 -17.04 -7.62 5.98
C ARG A 478 -16.20 -8.65 6.73
N LEU A 479 -14.90 -8.38 6.85
CA LEU A 479 -14.02 -9.15 7.74
C LEU A 479 -14.34 -8.82 9.22
N ASN A 480 -15.61 -8.97 9.58
CA ASN A 480 -16.15 -8.63 10.90
C ASN A 480 -16.37 -9.89 11.73
N PRO A 481 -15.57 -10.12 12.80
CA PRO A 481 -15.65 -11.32 13.63
C PRO A 481 -16.96 -11.46 14.42
N LYS A 482 -17.78 -10.41 14.43
CA LYS A 482 -19.09 -10.45 15.12
C LYS A 482 -20.23 -10.84 14.19
N THR A 483 -20.08 -10.65 12.87
CA THR A 483 -21.18 -10.86 11.91
C THR A 483 -20.83 -11.81 10.78
N ASP A 484 -19.68 -11.61 10.12
CA ASP A 484 -19.37 -12.29 8.86
C ASP A 484 -18.07 -13.11 8.93
N GLY A 485 -17.14 -12.75 9.83
CA GLY A 485 -15.88 -13.44 10.04
C GLY A 485 -15.94 -14.52 11.13
N ARG A 486 -14.85 -15.24 11.29
CA ARG A 486 -14.64 -16.07 12.48
C ARG A 486 -14.37 -15.18 13.69
N PRO A 487 -14.81 -15.58 14.92
CA PRO A 487 -14.49 -14.80 16.11
C PRO A 487 -12.98 -14.62 16.29
N ASP A 488 -12.51 -13.38 16.30
CA ASP A 488 -11.13 -12.99 16.62
C ASP A 488 -11.11 -11.64 17.37
N PRO A 489 -9.99 -11.24 18.00
CA PRO A 489 -9.92 -10.03 18.81
C PRO A 489 -9.43 -8.80 18.00
N ARG A 490 -9.61 -8.77 16.67
CA ARG A 490 -9.24 -7.57 15.91
C ARG A 490 -9.92 -6.34 16.50
N PRO A 491 -9.21 -5.22 16.64
CA PRO A 491 -9.77 -4.05 17.32
C PRO A 491 -10.85 -3.36 16.49
N ASP A 492 -10.70 -3.37 15.17
CA ASP A 492 -11.51 -2.60 14.23
C ASP A 492 -11.88 -3.43 12.99
N VAL A 493 -12.97 -3.07 12.34
CA VAL A 493 -13.34 -3.51 10.99
C VAL A 493 -12.99 -2.35 10.07
N ARG A 494 -11.85 -2.45 9.38
CA ARG A 494 -11.24 -1.34 8.65
C ARG A 494 -12.08 -0.90 7.46
N GLU A 495 -12.77 -1.83 6.83
CA GLU A 495 -13.68 -1.57 5.71
C GLU A 495 -14.88 -0.70 6.12
N ASP A 496 -15.22 -0.69 7.42
CA ASP A 496 -16.29 0.13 8.01
C ASP A 496 -15.79 1.50 8.53
N ALA A 497 -14.50 1.81 8.40
CA ALA A 497 -13.95 3.07 8.89
C ALA A 497 -14.60 4.28 8.20
N SER A 498 -15.04 5.26 9.00
CA SER A 498 -15.77 6.44 8.51
C SER A 498 -14.94 7.35 7.59
N ILE A 499 -13.62 7.33 7.73
CA ILE A 499 -12.72 8.11 6.89
C ILE A 499 -12.44 7.43 5.54
N LEU A 500 -12.65 6.11 5.46
CA LEU A 500 -12.34 5.33 4.27
C LEU A 500 -13.31 5.66 3.13
N GLY A 501 -12.76 6.18 2.04
CA GLY A 501 -13.48 6.46 0.81
C GLY A 501 -14.01 5.20 0.12
N ASN A 502 -14.57 5.38 -1.05
CA ASN A 502 -15.17 4.31 -1.81
C ASN A 502 -14.65 4.31 -3.26
N LEU A 503 -13.93 3.26 -3.65
CA LEU A 503 -13.35 3.12 -4.99
C LEU A 503 -14.38 3.19 -6.11
N VAL A 504 -15.66 2.91 -5.86
CA VAL A 504 -16.72 3.04 -6.89
C VAL A 504 -16.82 4.44 -7.47
N ASN A 505 -16.34 5.46 -6.75
CA ASN A 505 -16.30 6.84 -7.25
C ASN A 505 -15.36 7.02 -8.45
N ALA A 506 -14.37 6.16 -8.61
CA ALA A 506 -13.48 6.15 -9.78
C ALA A 506 -14.14 5.58 -11.05
N PHE A 507 -15.34 4.99 -10.94
CA PHE A 507 -16.02 4.33 -12.06
C PHE A 507 -17.19 5.14 -12.61
N ASP A 508 -17.44 4.95 -13.90
CA ASP A 508 -18.70 5.28 -14.57
C ASP A 508 -19.28 3.99 -15.18
N PHE A 509 -20.13 3.35 -14.40
CA PHE A 509 -20.78 2.10 -14.85
C PHE A 509 -21.86 2.32 -15.92
N SER A 510 -22.21 3.57 -16.25
CA SER A 510 -23.16 3.87 -17.34
C SER A 510 -22.50 3.83 -18.71
N GLN A 511 -21.18 4.00 -18.78
CA GLN A 511 -20.44 3.97 -20.05
C GLN A 511 -20.34 2.57 -20.65
N GLN A 512 -20.15 2.52 -21.97
CA GLN A 512 -19.75 1.27 -22.64
C GLN A 512 -18.32 0.91 -22.24
N PRO A 513 -18.00 -0.39 -22.10
CA PRO A 513 -16.63 -0.83 -21.77
C PRO A 513 -15.62 -0.27 -22.78
N ARG A 514 -14.63 0.47 -22.30
CA ARG A 514 -13.58 1.04 -23.16
C ARG A 514 -12.68 -0.04 -23.73
N LYS A 515 -12.20 0.20 -24.94
CA LYS A 515 -11.22 -0.67 -25.59
C LYS A 515 -9.91 -0.72 -24.79
N PRO A 516 -9.11 -1.80 -24.95
CA PRO A 516 -7.77 -1.88 -24.37
C PRO A 516 -6.90 -0.67 -24.72
N PHE A 517 -6.18 -0.16 -23.73
CA PHE A 517 -5.18 0.90 -23.86
C PHE A 517 -3.78 0.29 -23.63
N LEU A 518 -3.24 -0.33 -24.65
CA LEU A 518 -1.96 -1.06 -24.57
C LEU A 518 -0.78 -0.10 -24.67
N LEU A 519 0.19 -0.26 -23.78
CA LEU A 519 1.43 0.49 -23.75
C LEU A 519 2.64 -0.41 -24.06
N PRO A 520 3.74 0.15 -24.61
CA PRO A 520 4.98 -0.61 -24.76
C PRO A 520 5.51 -1.02 -23.40
N THR A 521 5.92 -2.28 -23.23
CA THR A 521 6.49 -2.78 -21.97
C THR A 521 7.86 -2.20 -21.67
N ASN A 522 8.55 -1.69 -22.67
CA ASN A 522 9.85 -1.04 -22.54
C ASN A 522 9.79 0.33 -23.23
N PRO A 523 9.11 1.31 -22.61
CA PRO A 523 9.05 2.66 -23.18
C PRO A 523 10.41 3.33 -23.14
N PRO A 524 10.72 4.27 -24.05
CA PRO A 524 11.90 5.10 -23.92
C PRO A 524 11.79 5.97 -22.68
N THR A 525 12.86 6.03 -21.88
CA THR A 525 12.96 6.86 -20.67
C THR A 525 14.24 7.67 -20.70
N ASP A 526 14.26 8.76 -19.93
CA ASP A 526 15.44 9.62 -19.77
C ASP A 526 16.39 9.12 -18.66
N SER A 527 16.05 8.02 -18.00
CA SER A 527 16.90 7.44 -16.96
C SER A 527 18.26 7.01 -17.49
N PRO A 528 19.35 7.31 -16.78
CA PRO A 528 20.68 6.83 -17.14
C PRO A 528 20.74 5.30 -17.02
N THR A 529 21.68 4.73 -17.78
CA THR A 529 21.92 3.27 -17.78
C THR A 529 22.27 2.75 -16.37
N ILE A 530 21.85 1.51 -16.11
CA ILE A 530 22.16 0.77 -14.86
C ILE A 530 23.64 0.96 -14.49
N PRO A 531 23.95 1.30 -13.25
CA PRO A 531 25.32 1.48 -12.76
C PRO A 531 26.23 0.30 -13.10
N ARG A 532 27.50 0.58 -13.43
CA ARG A 532 28.47 -0.45 -13.86
C ARG A 532 28.63 -1.58 -12.84
N TYR A 533 28.53 -1.26 -11.56
CA TYR A 533 28.59 -2.25 -10.48
C TYR A 533 27.54 -3.35 -10.68
N PHE A 534 26.28 -2.99 -10.84
CA PHE A 534 25.19 -3.94 -11.02
C PHE A 534 25.26 -4.71 -12.35
N LYS A 535 25.86 -4.14 -13.39
CA LYS A 535 26.14 -4.87 -14.64
C LYS A 535 27.12 -6.00 -14.43
N ASN A 536 28.12 -5.80 -13.57
CA ASN A 536 29.17 -6.76 -13.29
C ASN A 536 28.81 -7.74 -12.14
N HIS A 537 27.78 -7.37 -11.32
CA HIS A 537 27.31 -8.15 -10.17
C HIS A 537 25.79 -8.33 -10.22
N PRO A 538 25.27 -9.05 -11.25
CA PRO A 538 23.83 -9.16 -11.47
C PRO A 538 23.06 -9.81 -10.29
N SER A 539 23.73 -10.62 -9.48
CA SER A 539 23.16 -11.20 -8.25
C SER A 539 22.99 -10.19 -7.11
N SER A 540 23.71 -9.08 -7.15
CA SER A 540 23.63 -8.00 -6.15
C SER A 540 22.62 -6.92 -6.55
N CYS A 541 22.16 -6.95 -7.79
CA CYS A 541 21.20 -5.98 -8.30
C CYS A 541 19.84 -6.64 -8.51
N MET A 542 18.90 -6.39 -7.59
CA MET A 542 17.54 -6.89 -7.73
C MET A 542 16.86 -6.41 -9.02
N GLY A 543 17.28 -5.27 -9.58
CA GLY A 543 16.86 -4.74 -10.88
C GLY A 543 17.65 -5.22 -12.09
N CYS A 544 18.76 -5.97 -11.94
CA CYS A 544 19.68 -6.30 -13.03
C CYS A 544 19.56 -7.74 -13.54
N THR A 545 18.80 -8.62 -12.89
CA THR A 545 18.64 -10.02 -13.28
C THR A 545 17.21 -10.32 -13.73
N GLY A 546 17.05 -11.12 -14.77
CA GLY A 546 15.78 -11.80 -15.08
C GLY A 546 14.96 -11.27 -16.24
N LEU A 547 15.35 -10.22 -16.96
CA LEU A 547 14.79 -10.02 -18.30
C LEU A 547 15.41 -11.03 -19.27
N PRO A 548 14.62 -11.66 -20.16
CA PRO A 548 15.20 -12.51 -21.20
C PRO A 548 16.21 -11.71 -22.02
N PRO A 549 17.28 -12.34 -22.52
CA PRO A 549 18.40 -11.67 -23.21
C PRO A 549 18.00 -10.88 -24.46
N THR A 550 16.77 -10.99 -24.92
CA THR A 550 16.23 -10.29 -26.10
C THR A 550 15.83 -8.83 -25.85
N HIS A 551 15.88 -8.33 -24.62
CA HIS A 551 15.54 -6.95 -24.28
C HIS A 551 16.74 -6.19 -23.72
N ALA A 552 17.84 -6.15 -24.47
CA ALA A 552 18.89 -5.17 -24.21
C ALA A 552 18.30 -3.76 -24.38
N TYR A 553 18.49 -2.91 -23.36
CA TYR A 553 18.18 -1.49 -23.44
C TYR A 553 18.88 -0.89 -24.68
N HIS A 554 18.09 -0.42 -25.62
CA HIS A 554 18.55 0.41 -26.71
C HIS A 554 18.14 1.85 -26.36
N PRO A 555 19.11 2.78 -26.17
CA PRO A 555 18.77 4.20 -26.02
C PRO A 555 18.00 4.67 -27.25
N ALA A 556 17.00 5.54 -27.02
CA ALA A 556 16.19 6.11 -28.07
C ALA A 556 17.10 6.69 -29.20
N PRO A 557 16.74 6.51 -30.47
CA PRO A 557 17.47 7.13 -31.56
C PRO A 557 17.42 8.66 -31.43
N GLY A 558 18.51 9.30 -31.05
CA GLY A 558 18.59 10.76 -30.83
C GLY A 558 19.41 11.22 -29.64
N ALA A 559 19.72 10.36 -28.70
CA ALA A 559 20.46 10.72 -27.48
C ALA A 559 21.98 10.82 -27.65
N ASN A 560 22.49 10.79 -28.87
CA ASN A 560 23.91 10.99 -29.18
C ASN A 560 24.08 12.13 -30.18
N LYS A 561 24.55 13.27 -29.69
CA LYS A 561 25.55 14.16 -30.33
C LYS A 561 25.51 15.55 -29.69
N LYS A 562 26.18 15.72 -28.57
CA LYS A 562 26.96 16.95 -28.41
C LYS A 562 28.43 16.55 -28.33
N LYS A 563 29.10 16.62 -29.48
CA LYS A 563 30.56 16.69 -29.54
C LYS A 563 30.96 18.04 -28.91
N HIS A 564 31.74 18.00 -27.87
CA HIS A 564 32.53 19.15 -27.46
C HIS A 564 33.65 19.32 -28.45
N HIS A 565 33.70 20.48 -29.09
CA HIS A 565 34.91 21.10 -29.62
C HIS A 565 35.54 21.93 -28.52
#